data_ba540bea044176c0485758a34e10d751
#
_entry.id   ba540bea044176c0485758a34e10d751
#
_cell.length_a   1.000
_cell.length_b   1.000
_cell.length_c   1.000
_cell.angle_alpha   90.00
_cell.angle_beta   90.00
_cell.angle_gamma   90.00
#
_symmetry.space_group_name_H-M   'P 1'
#
loop_
_entity.id
_entity.type
_entity.pdbx_description
1 polymer ?
#
loop_
_entity_poly.entity_id
_entity_poly.type
_entity_poly.pdbx_seq_one_letter_code
_entity_poly.pdbx_strand_id
1 'polypeptide(L)'
;MTYEGVLTKMQTEFGDPIQYYLVFENSFLNVNQLLNKELEINFVGYQCLNCGKKKKIFRQGFCYDCFYSSAAVGDWIMKPELSTAHLGIQDRDLAYEEKVQLQPHIVYLALSSEVKVGVTRKTQMPTRWIDQGATQAISIVEVPNRYLAGITEVALKNHYADKTNWRKMLTNNVEQIDLVAERLKVENLIPTEVQEYFYSQKNDLYEMHYPVLHYPSKVNSLSLDKTPQFQGKLTGIKGQYLLFEDGTVFNIRGSEGYIVNINV
;
A
#
# COMPACT_ATOMS: atom_id res chain seq x y z
N MET A 1 2.40 -19.12 21.23
CA MET A 1 0.97 -18.72 21.05
C MET A 1 0.65 -18.84 19.58
N THR A 2 -0.53 -19.37 19.20
CA THR A 2 -0.89 -19.59 17.80
C THR A 2 -2.03 -18.66 17.41
N TYR A 3 -1.89 -17.99 16.27
CA TYR A 3 -2.91 -17.16 15.62
C TYR A 3 -3.27 -17.80 14.31
N GLU A 4 -4.56 -18.05 14.08
CA GLU A 4 -5.07 -18.63 12.84
C GLU A 4 -6.06 -17.69 12.16
N GLY A 5 -5.99 -17.55 10.86
CA GLY A 5 -6.98 -16.79 10.11
C GLY A 5 -6.57 -16.45 8.68
N VAL A 6 -7.45 -15.67 8.06
CA VAL A 6 -7.25 -15.17 6.69
C VAL A 6 -6.41 -13.91 6.72
N LEU A 7 -5.32 -13.89 5.98
CA LEU A 7 -4.50 -12.70 5.85
C LEU A 7 -5.26 -11.60 5.07
N THR A 8 -5.26 -10.43 5.67
CA THR A 8 -5.56 -9.15 5.05
C THR A 8 -4.35 -8.24 5.18
N LYS A 9 -4.31 -7.13 4.48
CA LYS A 9 -3.22 -6.16 4.67
C LYS A 9 -3.10 -5.78 6.16
N MET A 10 -1.88 -5.59 6.65
CA MET A 10 -1.68 -5.13 8.03
C MET A 10 -2.36 -3.78 8.22
N GLN A 11 -3.09 -3.63 9.31
CA GLN A 11 -3.54 -2.33 9.78
C GLN A 11 -2.36 -1.58 10.38
N THR A 12 -2.35 -0.27 10.21
CA THR A 12 -1.24 0.58 10.65
C THR A 12 -1.75 1.77 11.42
N GLU A 13 -1.00 2.15 12.45
CA GLU A 13 -1.19 3.39 13.19
C GLU A 13 0.07 4.24 13.00
N PHE A 14 -0.14 5.50 12.58
CA PHE A 14 0.95 6.45 12.40
C PHE A 14 1.50 6.88 13.76
N GLY A 15 2.80 6.72 13.96
CA GLY A 15 3.50 7.02 15.19
C GLY A 15 5.01 6.90 15.00
N ASP A 16 5.78 7.03 16.06
CA ASP A 16 7.24 6.88 16.04
C ASP A 16 7.69 5.82 17.06
N PRO A 17 7.99 4.59 16.60
CA PRO A 17 7.81 4.08 15.25
C PRO A 17 6.35 3.75 14.90
N ILE A 18 6.06 3.61 13.60
CA ILE A 18 4.76 3.14 13.09
C ILE A 18 4.38 1.81 13.72
N GLN A 19 3.12 1.67 14.12
CA GLN A 19 2.57 0.43 14.68
C GLN A 19 1.88 -0.39 13.60
N TYR A 20 2.03 -1.72 13.67
CA TYR A 20 1.48 -2.68 12.73
C TYR A 20 0.68 -3.76 13.42
N TYR A 21 -0.49 -4.08 12.85
CA TYR A 21 -1.38 -5.08 13.39
C TYR A 21 -1.83 -6.06 12.30
N LEU A 22 -1.68 -7.35 12.56
CA LEU A 22 -2.42 -8.39 11.84
C LEU A 22 -3.74 -8.60 12.55
N VAL A 23 -4.83 -8.42 11.81
CA VAL A 23 -6.19 -8.56 12.37
C VAL A 23 -6.83 -9.80 11.78
N PHE A 24 -7.30 -10.69 12.66
CA PHE A 24 -8.04 -11.90 12.37
C PHE A 24 -9.48 -11.77 12.89
N GLU A 25 -10.35 -12.70 12.56
CA GLU A 25 -11.78 -12.63 12.92
C GLU A 25 -12.02 -12.41 14.42
N ASN A 26 -11.28 -13.14 15.27
CA ASN A 26 -11.48 -13.15 16.73
C ASN A 26 -10.26 -12.67 17.52
N SER A 27 -9.22 -12.18 16.86
CA SER A 27 -7.99 -11.78 17.52
C SER A 27 -7.21 -10.77 16.67
N PHE A 28 -6.28 -10.09 17.30
CA PHE A 28 -5.28 -9.28 16.59
C PHE A 28 -3.90 -9.51 17.18
N LEU A 29 -2.89 -9.25 16.38
CA LEU A 29 -1.50 -9.41 16.74
C LEU A 29 -0.76 -8.09 16.50
N ASN A 30 -0.25 -7.46 17.56
CA ASN A 30 0.66 -6.32 17.38
C ASN A 30 2.02 -6.85 16.93
N VAL A 31 2.34 -6.62 15.66
CA VAL A 31 3.52 -7.19 15.01
C VAL A 31 4.81 -6.53 15.51
N ASN A 32 4.77 -5.29 16.00
CA ASN A 32 5.94 -4.62 16.59
C ASN A 32 6.45 -5.37 17.83
N GLN A 33 5.56 -6.02 18.59
CA GLN A 33 5.94 -6.82 19.76
C GLN A 33 6.63 -8.14 19.42
N LEU A 34 6.68 -8.50 18.16
CA LEU A 34 7.33 -9.70 17.66
C LEU A 34 8.75 -9.45 17.16
N LEU A 35 9.20 -8.21 17.13
CA LEU A 35 10.58 -7.91 16.78
C LEU A 35 11.55 -8.70 17.66
N ASN A 36 12.58 -9.25 17.03
CA ASN A 36 13.61 -10.09 17.64
C ASN A 36 13.11 -11.46 18.16
N LYS A 37 11.88 -11.89 17.77
CA LYS A 37 11.33 -13.21 18.09
C LYS A 37 11.31 -14.12 16.86
N GLU A 38 11.37 -15.42 17.11
CA GLU A 38 11.11 -16.45 16.10
C GLU A 38 9.62 -16.49 15.77
N LEU A 39 9.32 -16.51 14.48
CA LEU A 39 7.98 -16.67 13.93
C LEU A 39 7.94 -17.89 13.04
N GLU A 40 6.96 -18.74 13.24
CA GLU A 40 6.64 -19.82 12.33
C GLU A 40 5.35 -19.48 11.59
N ILE A 41 5.37 -19.50 10.25
CA ILE A 41 4.22 -19.20 9.39
C ILE A 41 3.90 -20.44 8.57
N ASN A 42 2.70 -21.00 8.79
CA ASN A 42 2.22 -22.19 8.11
C ASN A 42 1.03 -21.82 7.20
N PHE A 43 1.13 -22.16 5.93
CA PHE A 43 0.04 -22.01 4.97
C PHE A 43 -0.97 -23.14 5.14
N VAL A 44 -2.25 -22.79 5.27
CA VAL A 44 -3.35 -23.75 5.48
C VAL A 44 -4.24 -23.84 4.25
N GLY A 45 -4.44 -22.75 3.51
CA GLY A 45 -5.33 -22.72 2.36
C GLY A 45 -5.67 -21.31 1.90
N TYR A 46 -6.79 -21.18 1.19
CA TYR A 46 -7.25 -19.91 0.64
C TYR A 46 -8.69 -19.62 1.04
N GLN A 47 -9.02 -18.33 1.17
CA GLN A 47 -10.38 -17.83 1.28
C GLN A 47 -10.50 -16.51 0.53
N CYS A 48 -11.40 -16.44 -0.45
CA CYS A 48 -11.65 -15.22 -1.19
C CYS A 48 -12.22 -14.13 -0.28
N LEU A 49 -11.62 -12.95 -0.25
CA LEU A 49 -12.05 -11.83 0.60
C LEU A 49 -13.40 -11.23 0.18
N ASN A 50 -13.87 -11.50 -1.05
CA ASN A 50 -15.15 -10.99 -1.53
C ASN A 50 -16.30 -11.99 -1.27
N CYS A 51 -16.15 -13.24 -1.70
CA CYS A 51 -17.25 -14.22 -1.60
C CYS A 51 -17.12 -15.20 -0.42
N GLY A 52 -16.06 -15.14 0.36
CA GLY A 52 -15.81 -16.02 1.52
C GLY A 52 -15.51 -17.48 1.18
N LYS A 53 -15.58 -17.87 -0.10
CA LYS A 53 -15.39 -19.27 -0.51
C LYS A 53 -13.93 -19.68 -0.47
N LYS A 54 -13.67 -20.94 -0.10
CA LYS A 54 -12.33 -21.57 -0.11
C LYS A 54 -11.89 -21.87 -1.56
N LYS A 55 -11.52 -20.82 -2.29
CA LYS A 55 -11.02 -20.86 -3.67
C LYS A 55 -9.62 -20.26 -3.74
N LYS A 56 -8.78 -20.79 -4.63
CA LYS A 56 -7.46 -20.21 -4.90
C LYS A 56 -7.57 -18.72 -5.21
N ILE A 57 -6.71 -17.94 -4.60
CA ILE A 57 -6.64 -16.49 -4.84
C ILE A 57 -6.00 -16.24 -6.20
N PHE A 58 -6.65 -15.42 -7.01
CA PHE A 58 -6.14 -14.99 -8.30
C PHE A 58 -5.29 -13.73 -8.15
N ARG A 59 -5.87 -12.65 -7.59
CA ARG A 59 -5.18 -11.37 -7.31
C ARG A 59 -5.89 -10.60 -6.21
N GLN A 60 -5.17 -9.78 -5.46
CA GLN A 60 -5.70 -8.80 -4.49
C GLN A 60 -6.69 -9.41 -3.46
N GLY A 61 -6.44 -10.64 -3.03
CA GLY A 61 -7.32 -11.35 -2.10
C GLY A 61 -8.59 -11.93 -2.73
N PHE A 62 -8.80 -11.82 -4.06
CA PHE A 62 -9.99 -12.31 -4.75
C PHE A 62 -9.72 -13.59 -5.54
N CYS A 63 -10.71 -14.50 -5.57
CA CYS A 63 -10.72 -15.60 -6.53
C CYS A 63 -10.97 -15.06 -7.95
N TYR A 64 -10.75 -15.89 -8.97
CA TYR A 64 -10.88 -15.50 -10.37
C TYR A 64 -12.22 -14.83 -10.68
N ASP A 65 -13.33 -15.48 -10.32
CA ASP A 65 -14.68 -14.95 -10.61
C ASP A 65 -14.90 -13.57 -9.97
N CYS A 66 -14.51 -13.43 -8.69
CA CYS A 66 -14.68 -12.17 -7.96
C CYS A 66 -13.77 -11.06 -8.47
N PHE A 67 -12.57 -11.39 -8.95
CA PHE A 67 -11.66 -10.41 -9.51
C PHE A 67 -12.24 -9.75 -10.78
N TYR A 68 -12.95 -10.51 -11.60
CA TYR A 68 -13.55 -9.96 -12.82
C TYR A 68 -14.94 -9.36 -12.62
N SER A 69 -15.65 -9.69 -11.55
CA SER A 69 -17.03 -9.20 -11.31
C SER A 69 -17.15 -8.09 -10.27
N SER A 70 -16.21 -7.99 -9.32
CA SER A 70 -16.32 -7.01 -8.23
C SER A 70 -15.97 -5.60 -8.67
N ALA A 71 -16.78 -4.60 -8.27
CA ALA A 71 -16.47 -3.19 -8.47
C ALA A 71 -15.20 -2.74 -7.72
N ALA A 72 -14.81 -3.47 -6.67
CA ALA A 72 -13.61 -3.20 -5.88
C ALA A 72 -12.27 -3.45 -6.62
N VAL A 73 -12.32 -3.96 -7.86
CA VAL A 73 -11.13 -4.25 -8.70
C VAL A 73 -11.29 -3.75 -10.15
N GLY A 74 -12.08 -2.69 -10.35
CA GLY A 74 -12.22 -2.03 -11.66
C GLY A 74 -10.89 -1.41 -12.14
N ASP A 75 -10.74 -1.24 -13.46
CA ASP A 75 -9.51 -0.71 -14.07
C ASP A 75 -9.15 0.69 -13.57
N TRP A 76 -10.15 1.50 -13.24
CA TRP A 76 -9.98 2.83 -12.66
C TRP A 76 -9.26 2.83 -11.30
N ILE A 77 -9.16 1.67 -10.60
CA ILE A 77 -8.41 1.56 -9.35
C ILE A 77 -6.92 1.69 -9.59
N MET A 78 -6.41 1.09 -10.66
CA MET A 78 -5.00 1.15 -11.05
C MET A 78 -4.69 2.33 -11.98
N LYS A 79 -5.71 2.82 -12.69
CA LYS A 79 -5.64 3.92 -13.65
C LYS A 79 -6.71 4.96 -13.29
N PRO A 80 -6.41 5.86 -12.33
CA PRO A 80 -7.40 6.82 -11.82
C PRO A 80 -8.03 7.70 -12.89
N GLU A 81 -7.30 7.98 -13.98
CA GLU A 81 -7.76 8.74 -15.14
C GLU A 81 -8.92 8.07 -15.90
N LEU A 82 -9.15 6.78 -15.69
CA LEU A 82 -10.29 6.05 -16.25
C LEU A 82 -11.57 6.15 -15.40
N SER A 83 -11.54 6.96 -14.34
CA SER A 83 -12.71 7.17 -13.46
C SER A 83 -13.82 7.93 -14.20
N THR A 84 -15.04 7.40 -14.21
CA THR A 84 -16.18 7.93 -14.98
C THR A 84 -17.40 8.26 -14.11
N ALA A 85 -17.36 7.99 -12.80
CA ALA A 85 -18.50 8.26 -11.92
C ALA A 85 -18.91 9.73 -11.88
N HIS A 86 -17.98 10.68 -12.10
CA HIS A 86 -18.28 12.13 -12.19
C HIS A 86 -19.11 12.49 -13.43
N LEU A 87 -19.22 11.58 -14.42
CA LEU A 87 -20.08 11.69 -15.60
C LEU A 87 -21.37 10.89 -15.44
N GLY A 88 -21.59 10.20 -14.30
CA GLY A 88 -22.70 9.28 -14.11
C GLY A 88 -22.60 7.99 -14.95
N ILE A 89 -21.38 7.66 -15.44
CA ILE A 89 -21.15 6.46 -16.27
C ILE A 89 -20.61 5.34 -15.40
N GLN A 90 -21.34 4.22 -15.39
CA GLN A 90 -21.02 2.99 -14.66
C GLN A 90 -19.94 2.17 -15.39
N ASP A 91 -18.95 1.69 -14.65
CA ASP A 91 -18.04 0.60 -15.07
C ASP A 91 -18.63 -0.76 -14.65
N ARG A 92 -18.82 -0.99 -13.35
CA ARG A 92 -19.35 -2.24 -12.79
C ARG A 92 -20.52 -2.03 -11.82
N ASP A 93 -20.42 -1.03 -10.93
CA ASP A 93 -21.42 -0.66 -9.93
C ASP A 93 -21.33 0.84 -9.67
N LEU A 94 -22.27 1.61 -10.25
CA LEU A 94 -22.22 3.07 -10.17
C LEU A 94 -22.29 3.57 -8.72
N ALA A 95 -23.15 2.98 -7.88
CA ALA A 95 -23.30 3.43 -6.49
C ALA A 95 -22.01 3.23 -5.68
N TYR A 96 -21.31 2.11 -5.89
CA TYR A 96 -20.00 1.87 -5.31
C TYR A 96 -18.94 2.84 -5.86
N GLU A 97 -18.94 3.05 -7.15
CA GLU A 97 -17.99 3.91 -7.87
C GLU A 97 -18.15 5.37 -7.45
N GLU A 98 -19.37 5.89 -7.38
CA GLU A 98 -19.66 7.24 -6.87
C GLU A 98 -19.12 7.41 -5.45
N LYS A 99 -19.42 6.47 -4.55
CA LYS A 99 -18.93 6.49 -3.17
C LYS A 99 -17.41 6.55 -3.08
N VAL A 100 -16.69 5.87 -3.98
CA VAL A 100 -15.22 5.79 -3.94
C VAL A 100 -14.56 6.90 -4.74
N GLN A 101 -15.12 7.28 -5.90
CA GLN A 101 -14.50 8.22 -6.82
C GLN A 101 -14.88 9.67 -6.53
N LEU A 102 -16.13 9.95 -6.06
CA LEU A 102 -16.63 11.31 -5.81
C LEU A 102 -16.40 11.76 -4.37
N GLN A 103 -15.16 11.68 -3.93
CA GLN A 103 -14.71 12.17 -2.64
C GLN A 103 -13.32 12.79 -2.78
N PRO A 104 -12.85 13.58 -1.79
CA PRO A 104 -11.52 14.20 -1.88
C PRO A 104 -10.39 13.19 -2.10
N HIS A 105 -9.60 13.44 -3.13
CA HIS A 105 -8.39 12.68 -3.47
C HIS A 105 -7.16 13.58 -3.39
N ILE A 106 -6.05 12.97 -2.98
CA ILE A 106 -4.75 13.62 -2.87
C ILE A 106 -3.83 13.04 -3.95
N VAL A 107 -3.21 13.92 -4.73
CA VAL A 107 -2.02 13.57 -5.48
C VAL A 107 -0.81 13.97 -4.64
N TYR A 108 0.19 13.11 -4.58
CA TYR A 108 1.32 13.27 -3.67
C TYR A 108 2.65 12.85 -4.32
N LEU A 109 3.75 13.39 -3.80
CA LEU A 109 5.07 12.79 -3.97
C LEU A 109 5.41 11.96 -2.74
N ALA A 110 6.00 10.80 -2.96
CA ALA A 110 6.48 9.93 -1.90
C ALA A 110 7.86 9.37 -2.21
N LEU A 111 8.73 9.33 -1.21
CA LEU A 111 10.08 8.82 -1.29
C LEU A 111 10.15 7.46 -0.62
N SER A 112 10.26 6.39 -1.39
CA SER A 112 10.41 5.02 -0.86
C SER A 112 11.73 4.35 -1.28
N SER A 113 12.22 4.65 -2.47
CA SER A 113 13.56 4.38 -3.00
C SER A 113 13.98 5.57 -3.87
N GLU A 114 13.12 5.94 -4.79
CA GLU A 114 13.16 7.10 -5.65
C GLU A 114 11.87 7.90 -5.42
N VAL A 115 11.84 9.17 -5.84
CA VAL A 115 10.61 9.96 -5.79
C VAL A 115 9.60 9.41 -6.77
N LYS A 116 8.39 9.19 -6.28
CA LYS A 116 7.26 8.75 -7.10
C LYS A 116 6.04 9.62 -6.89
N VAL A 117 5.23 9.73 -7.92
CA VAL A 117 3.88 10.28 -7.85
C VAL A 117 2.87 9.18 -7.53
N GLY A 118 1.78 9.55 -6.88
CA GLY A 118 0.67 8.63 -6.64
C GLY A 118 -0.61 9.35 -6.23
N VAL A 119 -1.71 8.59 -6.29
CA VAL A 119 -3.05 9.04 -5.91
C VAL A 119 -3.56 8.24 -4.72
N THR A 120 -4.23 8.92 -3.81
CA THR A 120 -4.96 8.30 -2.70
C THR A 120 -6.23 9.07 -2.36
N ARG A 121 -7.22 8.42 -1.75
CA ARG A 121 -8.31 9.13 -1.07
C ARG A 121 -7.77 9.86 0.15
N LYS A 122 -8.26 11.05 0.42
CA LYS A 122 -7.85 11.83 1.61
C LYS A 122 -7.97 11.02 2.90
N THR A 123 -9.03 10.22 3.03
CA THR A 123 -9.29 9.35 4.19
C THR A 123 -8.28 8.22 4.39
N GLN A 124 -7.42 7.96 3.40
CA GLN A 124 -6.38 6.93 3.47
C GLN A 124 -4.99 7.49 3.80
N MET A 125 -4.89 8.77 4.11
CA MET A 125 -3.64 9.36 4.59
C MET A 125 -3.48 9.19 6.10
N PRO A 126 -2.29 8.91 6.61
CA PRO A 126 -1.05 8.59 5.90
C PRO A 126 -0.89 7.10 5.57
N THR A 127 -1.91 6.25 5.88
CA THR A 127 -1.87 4.78 5.74
C THR A 127 -1.37 4.34 4.36
N ARG A 128 -1.79 5.05 3.28
CA ARG A 128 -1.36 4.71 1.93
C ARG A 128 0.14 4.84 1.72
N TRP A 129 0.78 5.84 2.33
CA TRP A 129 2.22 6.05 2.25
C TRP A 129 2.99 5.00 3.06
N ILE A 130 2.46 4.68 4.25
CA ILE A 130 2.97 3.60 5.09
C ILE A 130 2.91 2.26 4.35
N ASP A 131 1.77 1.91 3.75
CA ASP A 131 1.58 0.67 2.97
C ASP A 131 2.61 0.52 1.83
N GLN A 132 3.10 1.62 1.30
CA GLN A 132 4.08 1.66 0.23
C GLN A 132 5.54 1.73 0.71
N GLY A 133 5.77 1.79 2.01
CA GLY A 133 7.10 1.87 2.60
C GLY A 133 7.81 3.20 2.34
N ALA A 134 7.06 4.29 2.16
CA ALA A 134 7.64 5.61 1.97
C ALA A 134 8.32 6.09 3.25
N THR A 135 9.50 6.69 3.14
CA THR A 135 10.20 7.34 4.26
C THR A 135 9.73 8.77 4.46
N GLN A 136 9.36 9.43 3.35
CA GLN A 136 8.79 10.77 3.33
C GLN A 136 7.66 10.84 2.31
N ALA A 137 6.68 11.70 2.55
CA ALA A 137 5.64 12.03 1.59
C ALA A 137 5.13 13.47 1.77
N ILE A 138 4.70 14.07 0.66
CA ILE A 138 4.15 15.42 0.64
C ILE A 138 2.98 15.49 -0.35
N SER A 139 1.89 16.17 0.04
CA SER A 139 0.75 16.40 -0.83
C SER A 139 1.05 17.45 -1.88
N ILE A 140 0.58 17.27 -3.10
CA ILE A 140 0.67 18.23 -4.22
C ILE A 140 -0.64 18.99 -4.35
N VAL A 141 -1.74 18.26 -4.56
CA VAL A 141 -3.09 18.79 -4.74
C VAL A 141 -4.10 17.98 -3.96
N GLU A 142 -5.19 18.63 -3.54
CA GLU A 142 -6.41 17.97 -3.06
C GLU A 142 -7.55 18.31 -4.02
N VAL A 143 -8.05 17.31 -4.72
CA VAL A 143 -9.07 17.47 -5.75
C VAL A 143 -10.37 16.77 -5.33
N PRO A 144 -11.56 17.23 -5.82
CA PRO A 144 -12.86 16.73 -5.36
C PRO A 144 -13.18 15.30 -5.81
N ASN A 145 -12.51 14.79 -6.81
CA ASN A 145 -12.79 13.47 -7.37
C ASN A 145 -11.54 12.75 -7.87
N ARG A 146 -11.72 11.45 -8.13
CA ARG A 146 -10.64 10.57 -8.56
C ARG A 146 -10.14 10.86 -9.97
N TYR A 147 -11.01 11.33 -10.88
CA TYR A 147 -10.62 11.64 -12.26
C TYR A 147 -9.58 12.77 -12.30
N LEU A 148 -9.84 13.89 -11.61
CA LEU A 148 -8.89 15.00 -11.54
C LEU A 148 -7.55 14.59 -10.93
N ALA A 149 -7.58 13.72 -9.91
CA ALA A 149 -6.36 13.14 -9.37
C ALA A 149 -5.61 12.28 -10.41
N GLY A 150 -6.36 11.52 -11.20
CA GLY A 150 -5.82 10.65 -12.24
C GLY A 150 -5.12 11.40 -13.37
N ILE A 151 -5.75 12.44 -13.93
CA ILE A 151 -5.12 13.25 -14.99
C ILE A 151 -3.87 13.97 -14.47
N THR A 152 -3.87 14.38 -13.22
CA THR A 152 -2.69 14.96 -12.56
C THR A 152 -1.57 13.94 -12.43
N GLU A 153 -1.87 12.72 -11.97
CA GLU A 153 -0.89 11.64 -11.87
C GLU A 153 -0.29 11.31 -13.24
N VAL A 154 -1.11 11.24 -14.30
CA VAL A 154 -0.67 10.97 -15.67
C VAL A 154 0.29 12.08 -16.17
N ALA A 155 -0.02 13.34 -15.92
CA ALA A 155 0.85 14.45 -16.30
C ALA A 155 2.23 14.35 -15.61
N LEU A 156 2.26 13.96 -14.35
CA LEU A 156 3.48 13.86 -13.54
C LEU A 156 4.29 12.58 -13.76
N LYS A 157 3.69 11.50 -14.26
CA LYS A 157 4.39 10.23 -14.57
C LYS A 157 5.52 10.35 -15.58
N ASN A 158 5.53 11.39 -16.38
CA ASN A 158 6.62 11.67 -17.31
C ASN A 158 7.91 12.17 -16.61
N HIS A 159 7.78 12.63 -15.37
CA HIS A 159 8.86 13.23 -14.58
C HIS A 159 9.23 12.39 -13.34
N TYR A 160 8.30 11.60 -12.83
CA TYR A 160 8.45 10.80 -11.63
C TYR A 160 8.04 9.35 -11.86
N ALA A 161 8.67 8.42 -11.15
CA ALA A 161 8.26 7.02 -11.18
C ALA A 161 6.82 6.85 -10.67
N ASP A 162 6.10 5.86 -11.19
CA ASP A 162 4.79 5.44 -10.68
C ASP A 162 4.87 4.19 -9.78
N LYS A 163 6.02 3.50 -9.79
CA LYS A 163 6.23 2.23 -9.08
C LYS A 163 7.38 2.31 -8.09
N THR A 164 7.20 1.66 -6.95
CA THR A 164 8.25 1.47 -5.95
C THR A 164 9.15 0.31 -6.34
N ASN A 165 10.46 0.52 -6.36
CA ASN A 165 11.40 -0.59 -6.35
C ASN A 165 11.44 -1.18 -4.92
N TRP A 166 10.63 -2.21 -4.68
CA TRP A 166 10.45 -2.80 -3.36
C TRP A 166 11.76 -3.39 -2.78
N ARG A 167 12.70 -3.83 -3.63
CA ARG A 167 14.00 -4.32 -3.16
C ARG A 167 14.85 -3.19 -2.59
N LYS A 168 14.98 -2.09 -3.32
CA LYS A 168 15.67 -0.89 -2.82
C LYS A 168 14.97 -0.35 -1.56
N MET A 169 13.65 -0.30 -1.54
CA MET A 169 12.86 0.16 -0.40
C MET A 169 13.11 -0.68 0.84
N LEU A 170 13.14 -2.03 0.72
CA LEU A 170 13.36 -2.94 1.86
C LEU A 170 14.84 -3.03 2.30
N THR A 171 15.78 -2.67 1.44
CA THR A 171 17.21 -2.52 1.82
C THR A 171 17.54 -1.10 2.28
N ASN A 172 16.53 -0.23 2.41
CA ASN A 172 16.66 1.17 2.77
C ASN A 172 17.62 1.97 1.85
N ASN A 173 17.74 1.55 0.60
CA ASN A 173 18.47 2.29 -0.41
C ASN A 173 17.55 3.39 -0.97
N VAL A 174 17.57 4.54 -0.33
CA VAL A 174 16.69 5.69 -0.59
C VAL A 174 17.51 6.88 -1.05
N GLU A 175 17.06 7.56 -2.09
CA GLU A 175 17.68 8.79 -2.59
C GLU A 175 17.58 9.93 -1.57
N GLN A 176 18.56 10.84 -1.60
CA GLN A 176 18.56 12.07 -0.80
C GLN A 176 17.94 13.21 -1.62
N ILE A 177 16.66 13.49 -1.40
CA ILE A 177 15.90 14.49 -2.17
C ILE A 177 15.05 15.33 -1.22
N ASP A 178 15.02 16.64 -1.45
CA ASP A 178 14.12 17.57 -0.77
C ASP A 178 12.75 17.56 -1.47
N LEU A 179 11.77 16.86 -0.87
CA LEU A 179 10.41 16.77 -1.40
C LEU A 179 9.67 18.11 -1.40
N VAL A 180 10.04 19.06 -0.54
CA VAL A 180 9.44 20.41 -0.54
C VAL A 180 9.88 21.16 -1.78
N ALA A 181 11.17 21.10 -2.11
CA ALA A 181 11.69 21.68 -3.35
C ALA A 181 11.13 20.97 -4.59
N GLU A 182 10.99 19.63 -4.56
CA GLU A 182 10.39 18.87 -5.66
C GLU A 182 8.92 19.26 -5.89
N ARG A 183 8.12 19.45 -4.83
CA ARG A 183 6.73 19.90 -4.97
C ARG A 183 6.61 21.22 -5.72
N LEU A 184 7.49 22.19 -5.46
CA LEU A 184 7.45 23.48 -6.15
C LEU A 184 7.74 23.34 -7.66
N LYS A 185 8.56 22.37 -8.05
CA LYS A 185 8.85 22.11 -9.47
C LYS A 185 7.64 21.58 -10.24
N VAL A 186 6.73 20.87 -9.57
CA VAL A 186 5.56 20.26 -10.25
C VAL A 186 4.42 21.22 -10.50
N GLU A 187 4.42 22.42 -9.91
CA GLU A 187 3.34 23.41 -10.08
C GLU A 187 3.02 23.70 -11.55
N ASN A 188 4.05 23.86 -12.38
CA ASN A 188 3.91 24.13 -13.82
C ASN A 188 3.66 22.85 -14.66
N LEU A 189 3.65 21.67 -14.03
CA LEU A 189 3.47 20.38 -14.72
C LEU A 189 2.06 19.81 -14.55
N ILE A 190 1.29 20.34 -13.59
CA ILE A 190 -0.08 19.89 -13.36
C ILE A 190 -1.05 20.49 -14.38
N PRO A 191 -2.15 19.77 -14.74
CA PRO A 191 -3.16 20.26 -15.66
C PRO A 191 -3.79 21.58 -15.19
N THR A 192 -4.17 22.44 -16.13
CA THR A 192 -4.77 23.76 -15.84
C THR A 192 -6.02 23.63 -14.97
N GLU A 193 -6.84 22.60 -15.20
CA GLU A 193 -8.07 22.32 -14.44
C GLU A 193 -7.83 21.99 -12.97
N VAL A 194 -6.57 21.72 -12.59
CA VAL A 194 -6.18 21.29 -11.25
C VAL A 194 -5.34 22.36 -10.53
N GLN A 195 -4.88 23.39 -11.22
CA GLN A 195 -3.98 24.40 -10.66
C GLN A 195 -4.55 25.11 -9.43
N GLU A 196 -5.85 25.38 -9.38
CA GLU A 196 -6.50 26.00 -8.22
C GLU A 196 -6.42 25.16 -6.94
N TYR A 197 -6.18 23.85 -7.05
CA TYR A 197 -6.05 22.90 -5.94
C TYR A 197 -4.61 22.70 -5.45
N PHE A 198 -3.65 23.41 -6.03
CA PHE A 198 -2.24 23.24 -5.71
C PHE A 198 -1.88 23.77 -4.31
N TYR A 199 -1.14 22.98 -3.55
CA TYR A 199 -0.65 23.33 -2.23
C TYR A 199 0.66 24.12 -2.27
N SER A 200 0.63 25.39 -2.62
CA SER A 200 1.83 26.25 -2.73
C SER A 200 2.51 26.54 -1.40
N GLN A 201 1.76 26.60 -0.29
CA GLN A 201 2.26 27.08 1.01
C GLN A 201 2.10 26.06 2.15
N LYS A 202 1.54 24.88 1.91
CA LYS A 202 1.30 23.91 2.96
C LYS A 202 2.58 23.14 3.29
N ASN A 203 3.10 23.33 4.50
CA ASN A 203 4.30 22.63 4.99
C ASN A 203 3.86 21.33 5.70
N ASP A 204 3.44 20.33 4.93
CA ASP A 204 2.92 19.04 5.37
C ASP A 204 3.81 17.88 4.91
N LEU A 205 5.11 18.01 5.11
CA LEU A 205 6.04 16.89 4.95
C LEU A 205 5.80 15.86 6.06
N TYR A 206 5.46 14.66 5.65
CA TYR A 206 5.33 13.51 6.56
C TYR A 206 6.61 12.69 6.51
N GLU A 207 7.15 12.42 7.68
CA GLU A 207 8.26 11.48 7.88
C GLU A 207 7.73 10.20 8.52
N MET A 208 8.17 9.06 8.00
CA MET A 208 7.70 7.75 8.42
C MET A 208 8.86 6.91 8.94
N HIS A 209 8.81 6.59 10.25
CA HIS A 209 9.79 5.76 10.92
C HIS A 209 9.27 4.34 11.11
N TYR A 210 9.92 3.40 10.44
CA TYR A 210 9.53 2.00 10.44
C TYR A 210 10.19 1.24 11.59
N PRO A 211 9.49 0.28 12.22
CA PRO A 211 10.06 -0.58 13.25
C PRO A 211 10.99 -1.63 12.62
N VAL A 212 12.20 -1.23 12.26
CA VAL A 212 13.23 -2.07 11.67
C VAL A 212 14.50 -2.00 12.51
N LEU A 213 14.92 -3.12 13.08
CA LEU A 213 16.15 -3.24 13.87
C LEU A 213 17.40 -3.12 13.00
N HIS A 214 17.39 -3.83 11.86
CA HIS A 214 18.39 -3.70 10.81
C HIS A 214 17.80 -4.01 9.44
N TYR A 215 18.25 -3.26 8.46
CA TYR A 215 17.88 -3.48 7.06
C TYR A 215 18.76 -4.55 6.45
N PRO A 216 18.18 -5.54 5.72
CA PRO A 216 18.98 -6.54 5.01
C PRO A 216 19.74 -5.91 3.85
N SER A 217 20.94 -6.42 3.54
CA SER A 217 21.70 -6.02 2.36
C SER A 217 21.12 -6.57 1.05
N LYS A 218 20.41 -7.70 1.14
CA LYS A 218 19.75 -8.38 0.02
C LYS A 218 18.45 -9.01 0.54
N VAL A 219 17.41 -9.01 -0.30
CA VAL A 219 16.09 -9.55 0.05
C VAL A 219 15.69 -10.72 -0.85
N ASN A 220 15.14 -11.77 -0.22
CA ASN A 220 14.56 -12.94 -0.86
C ASN A 220 13.07 -13.01 -0.54
N SER A 221 12.22 -13.00 -1.57
CA SER A 221 10.76 -13.03 -1.36
C SER A 221 10.27 -14.42 -0.99
N LEU A 222 9.62 -14.57 0.16
CA LEU A 222 8.90 -15.78 0.55
C LEU A 222 7.61 -15.90 -0.25
N SER A 223 7.36 -17.10 -0.76
CA SER A 223 6.09 -17.49 -1.38
C SER A 223 5.54 -18.71 -0.67
N LEU A 224 4.45 -18.56 0.05
CA LEU A 224 3.81 -19.67 0.77
C LEU A 224 3.22 -20.75 -0.15
N ASP A 225 2.96 -20.43 -1.43
CA ASP A 225 2.59 -21.43 -2.44
C ASP A 225 3.72 -22.43 -2.74
N LYS A 226 4.97 -21.99 -2.60
CA LYS A 226 6.16 -22.82 -2.88
C LYS A 226 6.79 -23.37 -1.62
N THR A 227 6.72 -22.61 -0.54
CA THR A 227 7.29 -22.93 0.77
C THR A 227 6.17 -22.76 1.80
N PRO A 228 5.30 -23.78 1.96
CA PRO A 228 4.09 -23.66 2.78
C PRO A 228 4.38 -23.55 4.29
N GLN A 229 5.62 -23.82 4.71
CA GLN A 229 6.10 -23.64 6.07
C GLN A 229 7.36 -22.79 6.05
N PHE A 230 7.40 -21.77 6.91
CA PHE A 230 8.56 -20.90 7.06
C PHE A 230 8.77 -20.58 8.53
N GLN A 231 10.00 -20.62 8.99
CA GLN A 231 10.40 -20.17 10.31
C GLN A 231 11.55 -19.18 10.19
N GLY A 232 11.51 -18.09 10.94
CA GLY A 232 12.58 -17.11 10.96
C GLY A 232 12.38 -16.05 12.04
N LYS A 233 13.47 -15.39 12.37
CA LYS A 233 13.50 -14.33 13.38
C LYS A 233 13.14 -12.99 12.74
N LEU A 234 12.07 -12.35 13.24
CA LEU A 234 11.58 -11.08 12.75
C LEU A 234 12.54 -9.95 13.16
N THR A 235 13.07 -9.21 12.19
CA THR A 235 14.00 -8.09 12.41
C THR A 235 13.44 -6.74 11.98
N GLY A 236 12.31 -6.71 11.26
CA GLY A 236 11.71 -5.45 10.87
C GLY A 236 10.36 -5.59 10.17
N ILE A 237 9.67 -4.45 10.09
CA ILE A 237 8.41 -4.31 9.36
C ILE A 237 8.50 -3.02 8.57
N LYS A 238 8.31 -3.07 7.24
CA LYS A 238 8.27 -1.87 6.40
C LYS A 238 7.28 -2.03 5.25
N GLY A 239 6.42 -1.04 5.07
CA GLY A 239 5.31 -1.16 4.12
C GLY A 239 4.36 -2.27 4.57
N GLN A 240 4.10 -3.22 3.67
CA GLN A 240 3.33 -4.42 3.97
C GLN A 240 4.22 -5.69 4.00
N TYR A 241 5.49 -5.52 4.42
CA TYR A 241 6.46 -6.61 4.46
C TYR A 241 6.95 -6.87 5.88
N LEU A 242 7.03 -8.16 6.23
CA LEU A 242 7.83 -8.66 7.34
C LEU A 242 9.24 -8.93 6.84
N LEU A 243 10.26 -8.50 7.60
CA LEU A 243 11.68 -8.68 7.27
C LEU A 243 12.29 -9.65 8.30
N PHE A 244 12.97 -10.68 7.81
CA PHE A 244 13.60 -11.69 8.66
C PHE A 244 15.13 -11.60 8.62
N GLU A 245 15.79 -12.13 9.66
CA GLU A 245 17.23 -12.02 9.88
C GLU A 245 18.08 -12.59 8.73
N ASP A 246 17.59 -13.65 8.08
CA ASP A 246 18.25 -14.29 6.93
C ASP A 246 18.09 -13.54 5.60
N GLY A 247 17.42 -12.37 5.62
CA GLY A 247 17.09 -11.58 4.43
C GLY A 247 15.82 -12.04 3.71
N THR A 248 15.12 -13.05 4.22
CA THR A 248 13.78 -13.39 3.73
C THR A 248 12.80 -12.27 4.03
N VAL A 249 11.91 -11.99 3.08
CA VAL A 249 10.84 -10.99 3.26
C VAL A 249 9.50 -11.58 2.86
N PHE A 250 8.47 -11.33 3.66
CA PHE A 250 7.13 -11.82 3.40
C PHE A 250 6.16 -10.67 3.17
N ASN A 251 5.55 -10.63 1.99
CA ASN A 251 4.58 -9.61 1.60
C ASN A 251 3.18 -10.01 2.05
N ILE A 252 2.71 -9.44 3.16
CA ILE A 252 1.37 -9.70 3.72
C ILE A 252 0.28 -9.29 2.72
N ARG A 253 0.39 -8.09 2.13
CA ARG A 253 -0.60 -7.62 1.14
C ARG A 253 -0.64 -8.46 -0.13
N GLY A 254 0.52 -8.97 -0.55
CA GLY A 254 0.60 -9.89 -1.70
C GLY A 254 0.02 -11.27 -1.40
N SER A 255 -0.20 -11.59 -0.13
CA SER A 255 -0.75 -12.85 0.38
C SER A 255 -2.16 -12.70 0.97
N GLU A 256 -2.87 -11.60 0.66
CA GLU A 256 -4.27 -11.42 1.05
C GLU A 256 -5.12 -12.59 0.58
N GLY A 257 -6.01 -13.08 1.45
CA GLY A 257 -6.84 -14.24 1.18
C GLY A 257 -6.17 -15.60 1.46
N TYR A 258 -4.90 -15.63 1.92
CA TYR A 258 -4.28 -16.86 2.39
C TYR A 258 -4.72 -17.14 3.84
N ILE A 259 -5.07 -18.39 4.12
CA ILE A 259 -5.30 -18.86 5.49
C ILE A 259 -3.96 -19.33 6.04
N VAL A 260 -3.56 -18.78 7.17
CA VAL A 260 -2.29 -19.11 7.81
C VAL A 260 -2.45 -19.40 9.28
N ASN A 261 -1.52 -20.20 9.83
CA ASN A 261 -1.24 -20.31 11.27
C ASN A 261 0.09 -19.61 11.53
N ILE A 262 0.11 -18.67 12.46
CA ILE A 262 1.31 -17.96 12.92
C ILE A 262 1.58 -18.36 14.37
N ASN A 263 2.71 -19.02 14.60
CA ASN A 263 3.22 -19.37 15.92
C ASN A 263 4.30 -18.36 16.36
N VAL A 264 4.21 -17.94 17.64
CA VAL A 264 5.06 -16.91 18.24
C VAL A 264 5.63 -17.41 19.57
#